data_eb8457f3c5c822bb58587c8b6c501574
#
_entry.id   eb8457f3c5c822bb58587c8b6c501574
#
_cell.length_a   1.000
_cell.length_b   1.000
_cell.length_c   1.000
_cell.angle_alpha   90.00
_cell.angle_beta   90.00
_cell.angle_gamma   90.00
#
_symmetry.space_group_name_H-M   'P 1'
#
loop_
_entity.id
_entity.type
_entity.pdbx_description
1 polymer ?
#
loop_
_entity_poly.entity_id
_entity_poly.type
_entity_poly.pdbx_seq_one_letter_code
_entity_poly.pdbx_strand_id
1 'polypeptide(L)'
;MNIMNKIGKVLESEYKSYFDKITSKDEKYLNAKKIIISDVDGILTESSSYYTADGKVMKKFGAYDTEMINFMKSQGWEFLFVSKDKNGLKITKKRILDLKCVFVEANVNKRIDIIKDKKDIYDFVVYIGDSLSDIALFREANFSATVNNAPDIVKEYAQYTAKHNGGFGGFADICLYLHNSEASIF
;
A
#
# COMPACT_ATOMS: atom_id res chain seq x y z
N MET A 1 -25.31 22.38 25.70
CA MET A 1 -24.18 21.48 25.31
C MET A 1 -24.04 21.54 23.81
N ASN A 2 -22.95 22.12 23.29
CA ASN A 2 -22.77 22.46 21.88
C ASN A 2 -22.74 21.17 21.03
N ILE A 3 -23.40 21.18 19.86
CA ILE A 3 -23.46 20.07 18.89
C ILE A 3 -22.06 19.51 18.56
N MET A 4 -21.05 20.39 18.44
CA MET A 4 -19.66 19.99 18.20
C MET A 4 -19.05 19.11 19.32
N ASN A 5 -19.42 19.36 20.60
CA ASN A 5 -19.00 18.51 21.72
C ASN A 5 -19.71 17.15 21.72
N LYS A 6 -20.90 17.07 21.15
CA LYS A 6 -21.65 15.81 21.03
C LYS A 6 -21.10 14.94 19.90
N ILE A 7 -20.75 15.57 18.78
CA ILE A 7 -20.09 14.90 17.64
C ILE A 7 -18.69 14.41 18.05
N GLY A 8 -17.92 15.25 18.77
CA GLY A 8 -16.61 14.85 19.29
C GLY A 8 -16.66 13.61 20.18
N LYS A 9 -17.62 13.55 21.12
CA LYS A 9 -17.80 12.38 22.00
C LYS A 9 -18.27 11.12 21.29
N VAL A 10 -19.13 11.26 20.26
CA VAL A 10 -19.57 10.11 19.45
C VAL A 10 -18.40 9.58 18.62
N LEU A 11 -17.65 10.46 17.97
CA LEU A 11 -16.44 10.08 17.23
C LEU A 11 -15.39 9.44 18.17
N GLU A 12 -15.14 9.99 19.35
CA GLU A 12 -14.25 9.39 20.36
C GLU A 12 -14.71 8.00 20.80
N SER A 13 -16.00 7.80 21.03
CA SER A 13 -16.53 6.51 21.44
C SER A 13 -16.52 5.47 20.32
N GLU A 14 -16.80 5.87 19.09
CA GLU A 14 -16.71 5.00 17.91
C GLU A 14 -15.25 4.67 17.57
N TYR A 15 -14.36 5.66 17.59
CA TYR A 15 -12.92 5.43 17.45
C TYR A 15 -12.39 4.55 18.57
N LYS A 16 -12.77 4.76 19.82
CA LYS A 16 -12.36 3.93 20.93
C LYS A 16 -12.86 2.49 20.80
N SER A 17 -14.14 2.29 20.43
CA SER A 17 -14.70 0.96 20.18
C SER A 17 -14.01 0.27 18.98
N TYR A 18 -13.63 1.04 17.95
CA TYR A 18 -12.87 0.56 16.80
C TYR A 18 -11.44 0.20 17.23
N PHE A 19 -10.78 1.06 18.00
CA PHE A 19 -9.43 0.82 18.55
C PHE A 19 -9.41 -0.35 19.56
N ASP A 20 -10.42 -0.50 20.42
CA ASP A 20 -10.51 -1.60 21.39
C ASP A 20 -10.70 -2.96 20.69
N LYS A 21 -11.40 -3.01 19.56
CA LYS A 21 -11.47 -4.21 18.69
C LYS A 21 -10.14 -4.54 18.03
N ILE A 22 -9.30 -3.54 17.78
CA ILE A 22 -7.99 -3.67 17.18
C ILE A 22 -6.93 -4.11 18.20
N THR A 23 -7.05 -3.67 19.46
CA THR A 23 -6.08 -3.96 20.53
C THR A 23 -6.25 -5.34 21.19
N SER A 24 -7.29 -6.11 20.82
CA SER A 24 -7.42 -7.51 21.22
C SER A 24 -6.60 -8.49 20.38
N LYS A 25 -5.67 -7.98 19.57
CA LYS A 25 -4.79 -8.82 18.75
C LYS A 25 -3.73 -9.49 19.62
N ASP A 26 -3.47 -10.77 19.35
CA ASP A 26 -2.39 -11.54 19.98
C ASP A 26 -1.07 -10.77 20.00
N GLU A 27 -0.35 -10.77 21.13
CA GLU A 27 0.96 -10.10 21.29
C GLU A 27 1.97 -10.48 20.22
N LYS A 28 1.87 -11.69 19.66
CA LYS A 28 2.66 -12.18 18.53
C LYS A 28 2.59 -11.27 17.31
N TYR A 29 1.40 -10.73 17.00
CA TYR A 29 1.20 -9.87 15.81
C TYR A 29 1.62 -8.41 16.05
N LEU A 30 1.53 -7.95 17.30
CA LEU A 30 1.97 -6.60 17.67
C LEU A 30 3.48 -6.45 17.55
N ASN A 31 4.24 -7.51 17.78
CA ASN A 31 5.70 -7.53 17.75
C ASN A 31 6.29 -7.96 16.39
N ALA A 32 5.47 -8.46 15.46
CA ALA A 32 5.92 -8.90 14.15
C ALA A 32 6.44 -7.71 13.31
N LYS A 33 7.60 -7.87 12.69
CA LYS A 33 8.13 -6.93 11.70
C LYS A 33 7.40 -7.12 10.38
N LYS A 34 6.71 -6.08 9.93
CA LYS A 34 5.82 -6.11 8.75
C LYS A 34 6.22 -5.05 7.74
N ILE A 35 6.27 -5.40 6.47
CA ILE A 35 6.56 -4.45 5.39
C ILE A 35 5.61 -4.62 4.22
N ILE A 36 5.17 -3.48 3.67
CA ILE A 36 4.48 -3.40 2.39
C ILE A 36 5.48 -2.90 1.34
N ILE A 37 5.73 -3.73 0.33
CA ILE A 37 6.46 -3.36 -0.87
C ILE A 37 5.41 -3.11 -1.95
N SER A 38 5.36 -1.89 -2.50
CA SER A 38 4.31 -1.51 -3.45
C SER A 38 4.89 -0.90 -4.72
N ASP A 39 4.35 -1.28 -5.88
CA ASP A 39 4.48 -0.46 -7.07
C ASP A 39 3.78 0.90 -6.84
N VAL A 40 4.10 1.88 -7.65
CA VAL A 40 3.54 3.24 -7.54
C VAL A 40 2.55 3.52 -8.65
N ASP A 41 2.95 3.24 -9.90
CA ASP A 41 2.12 3.54 -11.06
C ASP A 41 1.01 2.50 -11.19
N GLY A 42 -0.24 2.95 -11.16
CA GLY A 42 -1.41 2.09 -11.13
C GLY A 42 -1.89 1.71 -9.75
N ILE A 43 -1.07 1.89 -8.70
CA ILE A 43 -1.43 1.64 -7.30
C ILE A 43 -1.74 2.95 -6.58
N LEU A 44 -0.73 3.82 -6.39
CA LEU A 44 -0.92 5.16 -5.82
C LEU A 44 -1.43 6.17 -6.86
N THR A 45 -1.28 5.86 -8.15
CA THR A 45 -1.78 6.65 -9.28
C THR A 45 -2.86 5.88 -10.03
N GLU A 46 -3.63 6.59 -10.85
CA GLU A 46 -4.65 6.02 -11.73
C GLU A 46 -4.08 5.36 -13.01
N SER A 47 -2.77 5.07 -13.08
CA SER A 47 -2.04 4.60 -14.27
C SER A 47 -1.98 5.61 -15.42
N SER A 48 -2.61 6.77 -15.29
CA SER A 48 -2.59 7.84 -16.30
C SER A 48 -1.37 8.74 -16.13
N SER A 49 -0.93 9.33 -17.22
CA SER A 49 0.15 10.30 -17.25
C SER A 49 -0.16 11.44 -18.21
N TYR A 50 0.27 12.63 -17.85
CA TYR A 50 0.16 13.80 -18.72
C TYR A 50 1.47 13.99 -19.46
N TYR A 51 1.38 14.10 -20.80
CA TYR A 51 2.52 14.23 -21.70
C TYR A 51 2.50 15.56 -22.44
N THR A 52 3.70 16.12 -22.64
CA THR A 52 3.97 17.18 -23.62
C THR A 52 4.98 16.62 -24.65
N ALA A 53 5.37 17.45 -25.61
CA ALA A 53 6.45 17.10 -26.56
C ALA A 53 7.78 16.76 -25.87
N ASP A 54 8.01 17.31 -24.67
CA ASP A 54 9.22 17.07 -23.86
C ASP A 54 9.11 15.83 -22.95
N GLY A 55 7.97 15.12 -22.96
CA GLY A 55 7.76 13.89 -22.20
C GLY A 55 6.71 14.00 -21.09
N LYS A 56 6.83 13.10 -20.11
CA LYS A 56 5.89 13.00 -18.98
C LYS A 56 6.08 14.18 -18.01
N VAL A 57 5.01 14.96 -17.77
CA VAL A 57 5.07 16.19 -16.97
C VAL A 57 4.34 16.07 -15.62
N MET A 58 3.32 15.23 -15.51
CA MET A 58 2.53 15.07 -14.29
C MET A 58 2.04 13.62 -14.11
N LYS A 59 1.79 13.26 -12.84
CA LYS A 59 1.05 12.07 -12.41
C LYS A 59 0.00 12.51 -11.39
N LYS A 60 -1.18 11.88 -11.42
CA LYS A 60 -2.22 12.11 -10.43
C LYS A 60 -2.14 11.02 -9.37
N PHE A 61 -1.94 11.43 -8.12
CA PHE A 61 -1.90 10.57 -6.94
C PHE A 61 -3.23 10.60 -6.18
N GLY A 62 -3.57 9.49 -5.53
CA GLY A 62 -4.76 9.37 -4.71
C GLY A 62 -4.75 10.26 -3.47
N ALA A 63 -5.93 10.63 -2.99
CA ALA A 63 -6.10 11.52 -1.84
C ALA A 63 -5.90 10.80 -0.49
N TYR A 64 -6.28 9.52 -0.39
CA TYR A 64 -6.33 8.77 0.87
C TYR A 64 -5.02 8.12 1.28
N ASP A 65 -4.05 8.02 0.37
CA ASP A 65 -2.81 7.26 0.57
C ASP A 65 -1.97 7.80 1.72
N THR A 66 -1.89 9.13 1.87
CA THR A 66 -1.11 9.78 2.94
C THR A 66 -1.63 9.40 4.33
N GLU A 67 -2.94 9.47 4.52
CA GLU A 67 -3.60 9.16 5.79
C GLU A 67 -3.41 7.68 6.12
N MET A 68 -3.62 6.81 5.13
CA MET A 68 -3.50 5.37 5.31
C MET A 68 -2.07 4.93 5.59
N ILE A 69 -1.07 5.48 4.90
CA ILE A 69 0.34 5.19 5.18
C ILE A 69 0.69 5.60 6.62
N ASN A 70 0.25 6.77 7.08
CA ASN A 70 0.50 7.21 8.45
C ASN A 70 -0.19 6.31 9.48
N PHE A 71 -1.43 5.91 9.23
CA PHE A 71 -2.17 4.98 10.06
C PHE A 71 -1.43 3.63 10.16
N MET A 72 -1.09 3.01 9.05
CA MET A 72 -0.39 1.71 9.02
C MET A 72 0.99 1.78 9.69
N LYS A 73 1.72 2.89 9.52
CA LYS A 73 2.98 3.11 10.26
C LYS A 73 2.78 3.13 11.76
N SER A 74 1.69 3.74 12.24
CA SER A 74 1.35 3.72 13.68
C SER A 74 1.02 2.32 14.20
N GLN A 75 0.67 1.40 13.28
CA GLN A 75 0.42 -0.03 13.55
C GLN A 75 1.66 -0.92 13.33
N GLY A 76 2.84 -0.32 13.20
CA GLY A 76 4.11 -1.04 13.07
C GLY A 76 4.44 -1.54 11.66
N TRP A 77 3.73 -1.07 10.63
CA TRP A 77 4.06 -1.40 9.24
C TRP A 77 5.12 -0.47 8.67
N GLU A 78 6.06 -1.04 7.95
CA GLU A 78 7.02 -0.30 7.12
C GLU A 78 6.60 -0.30 5.65
N PHE A 79 7.13 0.68 4.89
CA PHE A 79 6.80 0.85 3.47
C PHE A 79 8.04 1.01 2.62
N LEU A 80 8.07 0.27 1.52
CA LEU A 80 9.04 0.42 0.44
C LEU A 80 8.28 0.54 -0.88
N PHE A 81 8.45 1.66 -1.57
CA PHE A 81 7.86 1.85 -2.89
C PHE A 81 8.90 1.60 -3.99
N VAL A 82 8.47 0.91 -5.03
CA VAL A 82 9.29 0.57 -6.19
C VAL A 82 8.65 1.10 -7.47
N SER A 83 9.43 1.52 -8.45
CA SER A 83 8.94 1.85 -9.79
C SER A 83 10.03 1.60 -10.82
N LYS A 84 9.64 1.21 -12.04
CA LYS A 84 10.51 1.10 -13.22
C LYS A 84 10.34 2.25 -14.22
N ASP A 85 9.43 3.18 -13.95
CA ASP A 85 9.08 4.29 -14.84
C ASP A 85 10.18 5.37 -14.86
N LYS A 86 11.16 5.20 -15.75
CA LYS A 86 12.28 6.15 -15.91
C LYS A 86 11.82 7.56 -16.24
N ASN A 87 10.78 7.72 -17.06
CA ASN A 87 10.31 9.03 -17.52
C ASN A 87 9.58 9.82 -16.43
N GLY A 88 8.92 9.13 -15.50
CA GLY A 88 8.23 9.75 -14.36
C GLY A 88 8.99 9.65 -13.04
N LEU A 89 10.24 9.18 -13.05
CA LEU A 89 11.01 8.86 -11.86
C LEU A 89 11.11 10.01 -10.87
N LYS A 90 11.41 11.22 -11.35
CA LYS A 90 11.56 12.41 -10.50
C LYS A 90 10.26 12.76 -9.78
N ILE A 91 9.12 12.64 -10.47
CA ILE A 91 7.78 12.91 -9.90
C ILE A 91 7.47 11.88 -8.82
N THR A 92 7.62 10.60 -9.14
CA THR A 92 7.40 9.48 -8.23
C THR A 92 8.27 9.59 -6.98
N LYS A 93 9.59 9.75 -7.17
CA LYS A 93 10.54 9.88 -6.06
C LYS A 93 10.18 11.05 -5.13
N LYS A 94 9.87 12.22 -5.70
CA LYS A 94 9.46 13.40 -4.91
C LYS A 94 8.24 13.08 -4.06
N ARG A 95 7.19 12.49 -4.65
CA ARG A 95 5.95 12.12 -3.92
C ARG A 95 6.21 11.14 -2.80
N ILE A 96 6.99 10.07 -3.04
CA ILE A 96 7.27 9.05 -2.01
C ILE A 96 8.12 9.61 -0.86
N LEU A 97 9.07 10.50 -1.16
CA LEU A 97 9.83 11.19 -0.10
C LEU A 97 8.96 12.14 0.73
N ASP A 98 7.97 12.81 0.12
CA ASP A 98 7.01 13.64 0.84
C ASP A 98 6.13 12.80 1.80
N LEU A 99 5.87 11.54 1.46
CA LEU A 99 5.22 10.56 2.34
C LEU A 99 6.14 10.00 3.44
N LYS A 100 7.41 10.45 3.48
CA LYS A 100 8.45 9.94 4.40
C LYS A 100 8.62 8.42 4.27
N CYS A 101 8.57 7.90 3.04
CA CYS A 101 8.75 6.49 2.72
C CYS A 101 10.03 6.27 1.90
N VAL A 102 10.49 5.03 1.90
CA VAL A 102 11.65 4.60 1.10
C VAL A 102 11.21 4.37 -0.34
N PHE A 103 12.03 4.83 -1.29
CA PHE A 103 11.82 4.64 -2.72
C PHE A 103 13.04 3.98 -3.38
N VAL A 104 12.79 2.95 -4.20
CA VAL A 104 13.83 2.29 -5.01
C VAL A 104 13.39 2.19 -6.47
N GLU A 105 14.24 2.68 -7.37
CA GLU A 105 14.09 2.39 -8.80
C GLU A 105 14.53 0.94 -9.04
N ALA A 106 13.58 0.10 -9.49
CA ALA A 106 13.81 -1.32 -9.67
C ALA A 106 13.03 -1.90 -10.85
N ASN A 107 13.73 -2.67 -11.69
CA ASN A 107 13.11 -3.59 -12.65
C ASN A 107 12.60 -4.85 -11.93
N VAL A 108 11.94 -5.74 -12.65
CA VAL A 108 11.32 -6.96 -12.07
C VAL A 108 12.32 -7.83 -11.31
N ASN A 109 13.47 -8.13 -11.89
CA ASN A 109 14.47 -8.97 -11.25
C ASN A 109 14.96 -8.37 -9.92
N LYS A 110 15.30 -7.08 -9.93
CA LYS A 110 15.71 -6.38 -8.72
C LYS A 110 14.60 -6.31 -7.67
N ARG A 111 13.32 -6.24 -8.08
CA ARG A 111 12.18 -6.30 -7.14
C ARG A 111 12.07 -7.68 -6.48
N ILE A 112 12.32 -8.77 -7.23
CA ILE A 112 12.37 -10.14 -6.70
C ILE A 112 13.46 -10.24 -5.64
N ASP A 113 14.68 -9.76 -5.94
CA ASP A 113 15.79 -9.77 -4.99
C ASP A 113 15.44 -8.96 -3.72
N ILE A 114 14.85 -7.77 -3.89
CA ILE A 114 14.37 -6.96 -2.77
C ILE A 114 13.37 -7.73 -1.90
N ILE A 115 12.39 -8.43 -2.47
CA ILE A 115 11.41 -9.21 -1.70
C ILE A 115 12.13 -10.30 -0.90
N LYS A 116 13.06 -11.03 -1.52
CA LYS A 116 13.84 -12.08 -0.86
C LYS A 116 14.67 -11.55 0.30
N ASP A 117 15.42 -10.46 0.08
CA ASP A 117 16.21 -9.80 1.12
C ASP A 117 15.32 -9.31 2.28
N LYS A 118 14.10 -8.84 1.98
CA LYS A 118 13.17 -8.41 3.03
C LYS A 118 12.57 -9.56 3.81
N LYS A 119 12.39 -10.73 3.23
CA LYS A 119 11.93 -11.94 3.95
C LYS A 119 12.96 -12.45 4.97
N ASP A 120 14.21 -12.09 4.84
CA ASP A 120 15.26 -12.40 5.85
C ASP A 120 15.20 -11.47 7.08
N ILE A 121 14.49 -10.34 6.98
CA ILE A 121 14.47 -9.28 7.99
C ILE A 121 13.08 -9.12 8.63
N TYR A 122 12.01 -9.32 7.84
CA TYR A 122 10.62 -9.12 8.22
C TYR A 122 9.89 -10.45 8.33
N ASP A 123 9.06 -10.56 9.34
CA ASP A 123 8.21 -11.74 9.57
C ASP A 123 7.10 -11.84 8.52
N PHE A 124 6.69 -10.69 7.95
CA PHE A 124 5.63 -10.64 6.95
C PHE A 124 5.90 -9.57 5.88
N VAL A 125 5.98 -10.02 4.64
CA VAL A 125 6.24 -9.19 3.45
C VAL A 125 5.03 -9.23 2.53
N VAL A 126 4.42 -8.07 2.29
CA VAL A 126 3.32 -7.88 1.34
C VAL A 126 3.88 -7.26 0.06
N TYR A 127 3.41 -7.73 -1.10
CA TYR A 127 3.66 -7.08 -2.37
C TYR A 127 2.33 -6.60 -3.00
N ILE A 128 2.31 -5.32 -3.43
CA ILE A 128 1.17 -4.71 -4.11
C ILE A 128 1.61 -4.27 -5.52
N GLY A 129 0.91 -4.73 -6.55
CA GLY A 129 1.20 -4.41 -7.94
C GLY A 129 -0.03 -4.56 -8.84
N ASP A 130 0.01 -3.99 -10.06
CA ASP A 130 -1.13 -3.99 -11.00
C ASP A 130 -0.79 -4.48 -12.40
N SER A 131 0.47 -4.82 -12.67
CA SER A 131 0.94 -5.18 -14.00
C SER A 131 1.22 -6.68 -14.16
N LEU A 132 1.24 -7.17 -15.39
CA LEU A 132 1.60 -8.56 -15.71
C LEU A 132 2.95 -8.96 -15.12
N SER A 133 3.89 -8.01 -15.05
CA SER A 133 5.20 -8.27 -14.47
C SER A 133 5.17 -8.49 -12.95
N ASP A 134 4.12 -8.07 -12.26
CA ASP A 134 3.98 -8.22 -10.82
C ASP A 134 3.51 -9.61 -10.42
N ILE A 135 2.97 -10.41 -11.34
CA ILE A 135 2.56 -11.80 -11.07
C ILE A 135 3.73 -12.64 -10.54
N ALA A 136 4.94 -12.45 -11.06
CA ALA A 136 6.12 -13.14 -10.56
C ALA A 136 6.45 -12.72 -9.11
N LEU A 137 6.21 -11.45 -8.77
CA LEU A 137 6.47 -10.88 -7.45
C LEU A 137 5.43 -11.32 -6.41
N PHE A 138 4.18 -11.53 -6.83
CA PHE A 138 3.12 -12.07 -5.97
C PHE A 138 3.49 -13.43 -5.37
N ARG A 139 4.19 -14.27 -6.15
CA ARG A 139 4.62 -15.60 -5.70
C ARG A 139 5.77 -15.58 -4.69
N GLU A 140 6.56 -14.53 -4.70
CA GLU A 140 7.71 -14.38 -3.80
C GLU A 140 7.33 -13.78 -2.44
N ALA A 141 6.26 -12.96 -2.37
CA ALA A 141 5.79 -12.35 -1.14
C ALA A 141 5.03 -13.33 -0.24
N ASN A 142 4.87 -13.00 1.04
CA ASN A 142 3.98 -13.76 1.95
C ASN A 142 2.51 -13.50 1.62
N PHE A 143 2.19 -12.28 1.19
CA PHE A 143 0.87 -11.90 0.77
C PHE A 143 0.93 -10.96 -0.43
N SER A 144 -0.01 -11.09 -1.36
CA SER A 144 -0.08 -10.29 -2.56
C SER A 144 -1.45 -9.65 -2.74
N ALA A 145 -1.44 -8.41 -3.22
CA ALA A 145 -2.66 -7.68 -3.49
C ALA A 145 -2.57 -6.83 -4.76
N THR A 146 -3.72 -6.57 -5.35
CA THR A 146 -3.86 -5.71 -6.51
C THR A 146 -5.10 -4.82 -6.40
N VAL A 147 -5.23 -3.88 -7.33
CA VAL A 147 -6.34 -2.92 -7.39
C VAL A 147 -7.43 -3.38 -8.37
N ASN A 148 -8.64 -2.83 -8.21
CA ASN A 148 -9.80 -3.24 -9.01
C ASN A 148 -9.61 -3.07 -10.52
N ASN A 149 -8.91 -2.03 -10.96
CA ASN A 149 -8.64 -1.76 -12.39
C ASN A 149 -7.38 -2.44 -12.94
N ALA A 150 -6.75 -3.34 -12.19
CA ALA A 150 -5.72 -4.21 -12.74
C ALA A 150 -6.31 -5.16 -13.79
N PRO A 151 -5.52 -5.62 -14.78
CA PRO A 151 -5.96 -6.64 -15.73
C PRO A 151 -6.47 -7.89 -15.01
N ASP A 152 -7.50 -8.55 -15.57
CA ASP A 152 -8.14 -9.71 -14.92
C ASP A 152 -7.13 -10.81 -14.61
N ILE A 153 -6.22 -11.10 -15.53
CA ILE A 153 -5.14 -12.08 -15.29
C ILE A 153 -4.28 -11.73 -14.08
N VAL A 154 -4.05 -10.45 -13.77
CA VAL A 154 -3.28 -10.03 -12.59
C VAL A 154 -4.09 -10.28 -11.32
N LYS A 155 -5.41 -10.00 -11.37
CA LYS A 155 -6.32 -10.26 -10.25
C LYS A 155 -6.43 -11.75 -9.91
N GLU A 156 -6.37 -12.64 -10.90
CA GLU A 156 -6.39 -14.09 -10.70
C GLU A 156 -5.21 -14.61 -9.90
N TYR A 157 -4.05 -13.94 -9.96
CA TYR A 157 -2.85 -14.32 -9.24
C TYR A 157 -2.67 -13.59 -7.91
N ALA A 158 -3.39 -12.51 -7.66
CA ALA A 158 -3.35 -11.79 -6.39
C ALA A 158 -4.23 -12.48 -5.33
N GLN A 159 -3.77 -12.55 -4.09
CA GLN A 159 -4.56 -13.10 -2.98
C GLN A 159 -5.70 -12.16 -2.55
N TYR A 160 -5.55 -10.87 -2.82
CA TYR A 160 -6.60 -9.88 -2.57
C TYR A 160 -6.69 -8.88 -3.71
N THR A 161 -7.90 -8.62 -4.17
CA THR A 161 -8.21 -7.54 -5.10
C THR A 161 -9.00 -6.47 -4.37
N ALA A 162 -8.48 -5.24 -4.36
CA ALA A 162 -9.16 -4.09 -3.78
C ALA A 162 -10.52 -3.84 -4.43
N LYS A 163 -11.46 -3.27 -3.69
CA LYS A 163 -12.77 -2.84 -4.22
C LYS A 163 -12.68 -1.57 -5.06
N HIS A 164 -11.61 -0.80 -4.84
CA HIS A 164 -11.39 0.49 -5.49
C HIS A 164 -10.21 0.43 -6.47
N ASN A 165 -10.24 1.35 -7.44
CA ASN A 165 -9.17 1.49 -8.43
C ASN A 165 -7.91 2.12 -7.81
N GLY A 166 -6.76 1.86 -8.41
CA GLY A 166 -5.53 2.58 -8.11
C GLY A 166 -5.69 4.09 -8.33
N GLY A 167 -5.08 4.89 -7.45
CA GLY A 167 -5.28 6.34 -7.40
C GLY A 167 -6.64 6.82 -6.89
N PHE A 168 -7.58 5.90 -6.62
CA PHE A 168 -8.93 6.18 -6.15
C PHE A 168 -9.30 5.40 -4.88
N GLY A 169 -8.31 5.16 -4.02
CA GLY A 169 -8.50 4.50 -2.75
C GLY A 169 -8.19 3.00 -2.75
N GLY A 170 -7.76 2.41 -3.88
CA GLY A 170 -7.42 0.98 -3.95
C GLY A 170 -6.29 0.61 -3.00
N PHE A 171 -5.24 1.41 -2.91
CA PHE A 171 -4.17 1.22 -1.95
C PHE A 171 -4.66 1.29 -0.50
N ALA A 172 -5.51 2.27 -0.18
CA ALA A 172 -6.08 2.43 1.14
C ALA A 172 -6.96 1.22 1.53
N ASP A 173 -7.77 0.70 0.59
CA ASP A 173 -8.59 -0.49 0.79
C ASP A 173 -7.74 -1.73 1.09
N ILE A 174 -6.62 -1.93 0.37
CA ILE A 174 -5.68 -3.02 0.65
C ILE A 174 -5.10 -2.89 2.06
N CYS A 175 -4.67 -1.70 2.45
CA CYS A 175 -4.13 -1.46 3.79
C CYS A 175 -5.17 -1.76 4.89
N LEU A 176 -6.42 -1.34 4.72
CA LEU A 176 -7.51 -1.65 5.66
C LEU A 176 -7.80 -3.15 5.71
N TYR A 177 -7.79 -3.83 4.56
CA TYR A 177 -7.95 -5.28 4.53
C TYR A 177 -6.84 -5.97 5.32
N LEU A 178 -5.57 -5.62 5.08
CA LEU A 178 -4.43 -6.16 5.80
C LEU A 178 -4.57 -5.93 7.30
N HIS A 179 -4.89 -4.70 7.72
CA HIS A 179 -5.07 -4.37 9.11
C HIS A 179 -6.18 -5.19 9.79
N ASN A 180 -7.33 -5.36 9.13
CA ASN A 180 -8.46 -6.09 9.67
C ASN A 180 -8.27 -7.61 9.65
N SER A 181 -7.41 -8.12 8.75
CA SER A 181 -7.21 -9.56 8.52
C SER A 181 -5.92 -10.09 9.13
N GLU A 182 -5.12 -9.26 9.82
CA GLU A 182 -3.82 -9.67 10.36
C GLU A 182 -3.89 -11.00 11.13
N ALA A 183 -4.89 -11.22 11.96
CA ALA A 183 -5.04 -12.45 12.73
C ALA A 183 -5.31 -13.70 11.89
N SER A 184 -5.73 -13.56 10.63
CA SER A 184 -6.07 -14.68 9.74
C SER A 184 -5.06 -14.94 8.64
N ILE A 185 -4.16 -13.98 8.38
CA ILE A 185 -3.15 -14.07 7.30
C ILE A 185 -1.72 -14.31 7.83
N PHE A 186 -1.51 -14.22 9.15
CA PHE A 186 -0.33 -14.64 9.87
C PHE A 186 -0.55 -16.05 10.44
#